data_34656a3bba87cd49837481e2124e5e79
#
_entry.id   34656a3bba87cd49837481e2124e5e79
#
_cell.length_a   1.000
_cell.length_b   1.000
_cell.length_c   1.000
_cell.angle_alpha   90.00
_cell.angle_beta   90.00
_cell.angle_gamma   90.00
#
_symmetry.space_group_name_H-M   'P 1'
#
loop_
_entity.id
_entity.type
_entity.pdbx_description
1 polymer ?
#
loop_
_entity_poly.entity_id
_entity_poly.type
_entity_poly.pdbx_seq_one_letter_code
_entity_poly.pdbx_strand_id
1 'polypeptide(L)'
;MRGFGELEAVIMDRVWEHAEPVTVRELHGELSAGRVIAYTTVMSTMDNLHRKGWLERVKEGKAYRYRPSASREEYSARLMREALAVGGDTEMVLSHFLDQIDGEESEALRSVLSKLRGGRPA
;
A
#
# COMPACT_ATOMS: atom_id res chain seq x y z
N MET A 1 3.50 5.67 -12.76
CA MET A 1 4.05 5.22 -11.49
C MET A 1 3.89 3.73 -11.29
N ARG A 2 4.87 3.11 -10.75
CA ARG A 2 4.83 1.71 -10.44
C ARG A 2 4.09 1.51 -9.15
N GLY A 3 3.12 0.74 -9.13
CA GLY A 3 2.31 0.49 -7.97
C GLY A 3 1.30 -0.53 -8.33
N PHE A 4 0.14 -0.43 -7.72
CA PHE A 4 -0.95 -1.33 -8.03
C PHE A 4 -1.64 -0.92 -9.31
N GLY A 5 -2.18 -1.89 -10.03
CA GLY A 5 -3.17 -1.60 -11.05
C GLY A 5 -4.41 -1.00 -10.41
N GLU A 6 -5.32 -0.50 -11.24
CA GLU A 6 -6.48 0.22 -10.74
C GLU A 6 -7.33 -0.61 -9.77
N LEU A 7 -7.69 -1.82 -10.17
CA LEU A 7 -8.50 -2.67 -9.30
C LEU A 7 -7.70 -3.17 -8.10
N GLU A 8 -6.42 -3.46 -8.30
CA GLU A 8 -5.55 -3.85 -7.19
C GLU A 8 -5.51 -2.78 -6.12
N ALA A 9 -5.43 -1.51 -6.52
CA ALA A 9 -5.41 -0.39 -5.58
C ALA A 9 -6.71 -0.30 -4.78
N VAL A 10 -7.84 -0.47 -5.47
CA VAL A 10 -9.16 -0.46 -4.80
C VAL A 10 -9.25 -1.58 -3.77
N ILE A 11 -8.82 -2.77 -4.15
CA ILE A 11 -8.85 -3.92 -3.25
C ILE A 11 -7.94 -3.72 -2.05
N MET A 12 -6.71 -3.26 -2.28
CA MET A 12 -5.77 -3.03 -1.18
C MET A 12 -6.29 -1.97 -0.22
N ASP A 13 -6.90 -0.88 -0.73
CA ASP A 13 -7.49 0.13 0.13
C ASP A 13 -8.55 -0.46 1.06
N ARG A 14 -9.39 -1.34 0.52
CA ARG A 14 -10.42 -1.99 1.33
C ARG A 14 -9.81 -2.94 2.36
N VAL A 15 -8.82 -3.73 1.96
CA VAL A 15 -8.17 -4.66 2.88
C VAL A 15 -7.51 -3.92 4.03
N TRP A 16 -6.84 -2.80 3.74
CA TRP A 16 -6.22 -1.99 4.79
C TRP A 16 -7.24 -1.38 5.75
N GLU A 17 -8.46 -1.13 5.29
CA GLU A 17 -9.51 -0.56 6.15
C GLU A 17 -10.09 -1.58 7.12
N HIS A 18 -9.94 -2.86 6.86
CA HIS A 18 -10.46 -3.89 7.73
C HIS A 18 -9.51 -4.18 8.88
N ALA A 19 -10.04 -4.30 10.08
CA ALA A 19 -9.24 -4.67 11.24
C ALA A 19 -8.88 -6.16 11.23
N GLU A 20 -9.72 -6.98 10.59
CA GLU A 20 -9.55 -8.44 10.53
C GLU A 20 -9.34 -8.91 9.11
N PRO A 21 -8.73 -10.08 8.91
CA PRO A 21 -8.62 -10.64 7.56
C PRO A 21 -9.98 -10.81 6.89
N VAL A 22 -10.03 -10.64 5.58
CA VAL A 22 -11.26 -10.65 4.80
C VAL A 22 -11.26 -11.76 3.76
N THR A 23 -12.46 -12.27 3.45
CA THR A 23 -12.63 -13.25 2.39
C THR A 23 -12.92 -12.54 1.07
N VAL A 24 -12.75 -13.27 -0.04
CA VAL A 24 -13.14 -12.77 -1.36
C VAL A 24 -14.62 -12.41 -1.38
N ARG A 25 -15.45 -13.25 -0.77
CA ARG A 25 -16.90 -13.02 -0.72
C ARG A 25 -17.24 -11.70 -0.05
N GLU A 26 -16.63 -11.44 1.11
CA GLU A 26 -16.86 -10.19 1.85
C GLU A 26 -16.47 -9.00 1.01
N LEU A 27 -15.31 -9.07 0.39
CA LEU A 27 -14.79 -7.96 -0.39
C LEU A 27 -15.61 -7.74 -1.65
N HIS A 28 -15.97 -8.81 -2.34
CA HIS A 28 -16.83 -8.73 -3.51
C HIS A 28 -18.17 -8.06 -3.17
N GLY A 29 -18.74 -8.42 -2.00
CA GLY A 29 -19.98 -7.80 -1.55
C GLY A 29 -19.84 -6.29 -1.37
N GLU A 30 -18.75 -5.84 -0.78
CA GLU A 30 -18.49 -4.42 -0.58
C GLU A 30 -18.32 -3.68 -1.90
N LEU A 31 -17.54 -4.26 -2.80
CA LEU A 31 -17.27 -3.62 -4.09
C LEU A 31 -18.50 -3.58 -4.99
N SER A 32 -19.36 -4.58 -4.88
CA SER A 32 -20.58 -4.67 -5.68
C SER A 32 -21.60 -3.59 -5.31
N ALA A 33 -21.46 -2.97 -4.16
CA ALA A 33 -22.33 -1.88 -3.76
C ALA A 33 -22.14 -0.63 -4.65
N GLY A 34 -20.96 -0.45 -5.20
CA GLY A 34 -20.64 0.73 -6.00
C GLY A 34 -20.29 0.47 -7.45
N ARG A 35 -20.22 -0.79 -7.87
CA ARG A 35 -19.85 -1.13 -9.25
C ARG A 35 -20.29 -2.54 -9.60
N VAL A 36 -20.37 -2.79 -10.88
CA VAL A 36 -20.62 -4.14 -11.38
C VAL A 36 -19.26 -4.82 -11.54
N ILE A 37 -19.03 -5.86 -10.77
CA ILE A 37 -17.76 -6.59 -10.81
C ILE A 37 -18.01 -8.06 -10.54
N ALA A 38 -17.40 -8.93 -11.34
CA ALA A 38 -17.56 -10.36 -11.19
C ALA A 38 -16.78 -10.87 -9.97
N TYR A 39 -17.35 -11.85 -9.30
CA TYR A 39 -16.70 -12.51 -8.17
C TYR A 39 -15.32 -13.05 -8.56
N THR A 40 -15.25 -13.70 -9.74
CA THR A 40 -13.99 -14.28 -10.21
C THR A 40 -12.92 -13.23 -10.48
N THR A 41 -13.33 -12.01 -10.85
CA THR A 41 -12.37 -10.92 -11.06
C THR A 41 -11.76 -10.49 -9.74
N VAL A 42 -12.58 -10.37 -8.70
CA VAL A 42 -12.06 -10.05 -7.36
C VAL A 42 -11.14 -11.16 -6.88
N MET A 43 -11.56 -12.40 -7.05
CA MET A 43 -10.78 -13.57 -6.63
C MET A 43 -9.41 -13.60 -7.32
N SER A 44 -9.39 -13.42 -8.64
CA SER A 44 -8.14 -13.43 -9.41
C SER A 44 -7.21 -12.30 -9.01
N THR A 45 -7.78 -11.13 -8.75
CA THR A 45 -6.98 -9.97 -8.36
C THR A 45 -6.36 -10.17 -6.99
N MET A 46 -7.12 -10.72 -6.05
CA MET A 46 -6.60 -11.01 -4.72
C MET A 46 -5.53 -12.11 -4.77
N ASP A 47 -5.73 -13.11 -5.60
CA ASP A 47 -4.72 -14.15 -5.80
C ASP A 47 -3.43 -13.57 -6.38
N ASN A 48 -3.55 -12.66 -7.34
CA ASN A 48 -2.39 -11.98 -7.90
C ASN A 48 -1.66 -11.14 -6.85
N LEU A 49 -2.40 -10.42 -6.02
CA LEU A 49 -1.79 -9.63 -4.94
C LEU A 49 -1.07 -10.53 -3.94
N HIS A 50 -1.64 -11.69 -3.66
CA HIS A 50 -0.98 -12.66 -2.80
C HIS A 50 0.32 -13.17 -3.43
N ARG A 51 0.28 -13.53 -4.71
CA ARG A 51 1.47 -14.02 -5.40
C ARG A 51 2.56 -12.97 -5.51
N LYS A 52 2.19 -11.70 -5.59
CA LYS A 52 3.14 -10.58 -5.61
C LYS A 52 3.68 -10.25 -4.22
N GLY A 53 3.14 -10.86 -3.18
CA GLY A 53 3.60 -10.65 -1.82
C GLY A 53 2.93 -9.50 -1.08
N TRP A 54 1.87 -8.91 -1.64
CA TRP A 54 1.16 -7.80 -1.00
C TRP A 54 0.10 -8.25 -0.02
N LEU A 55 -0.44 -9.45 -0.22
CA LEU A 55 -1.42 -10.05 0.68
C LEU A 55 -0.89 -11.38 1.20
N GLU A 56 -1.15 -11.64 2.47
CA GLU A 56 -0.99 -12.95 3.07
C GLU A 56 -2.37 -13.57 3.17
N ARG A 57 -2.44 -14.88 3.16
CA ARG A 57 -3.72 -15.55 3.31
C ARG A 57 -3.59 -16.80 4.16
N VAL A 58 -4.67 -17.08 4.87
CA VAL A 58 -4.79 -18.27 5.70
C VAL A 58 -6.06 -19.00 5.28
N LYS A 59 -5.96 -20.28 5.10
CA LYS A 59 -7.12 -21.09 4.75
C LYS A 59 -8.01 -21.29 5.96
N GLU A 60 -9.30 -21.04 5.78
CA GLU A 60 -10.30 -21.23 6.81
C GLU A 60 -11.46 -21.99 6.17
N GLY A 61 -11.58 -23.28 6.49
CA GLY A 61 -12.53 -24.15 5.81
C GLY A 61 -12.15 -24.27 4.34
N LYS A 62 -13.06 -23.91 3.44
CA LYS A 62 -12.84 -23.97 1.99
C LYS A 62 -12.45 -22.63 1.40
N ALA A 63 -12.37 -21.60 2.21
CA ALA A 63 -12.07 -20.27 1.76
C ALA A 63 -10.75 -19.78 2.35
N TYR A 64 -10.17 -18.77 1.71
CA TYR A 64 -9.02 -18.08 2.25
C TYR A 64 -9.47 -16.75 2.87
N ARG A 65 -8.80 -16.38 3.97
CA ARG A 65 -8.89 -15.04 4.51
C ARG A 65 -7.59 -14.31 4.23
N TYR A 66 -7.71 -13.09 3.77
CA TYR A 66 -6.57 -12.28 3.32
C TYR A 66 -6.33 -11.11 4.24
N ARG A 67 -5.07 -10.80 4.46
CA ARG A 67 -4.67 -9.60 5.21
C ARG A 67 -3.46 -8.97 4.52
N PRO A 68 -3.21 -7.67 4.74
CA PRO A 68 -2.05 -7.04 4.12
C PRO A 68 -0.76 -7.60 4.68
N SER A 69 0.23 -7.79 3.84
CA SER A 69 1.59 -8.21 4.27
C SER A 69 2.34 -7.05 4.91
N ALA A 70 1.96 -5.82 4.56
CA ALA A 70 2.60 -4.61 5.05
C ALA A 70 1.55 -3.53 5.20
N SER A 71 1.82 -2.54 6.02
CA SER A 71 0.90 -1.42 6.21
C SER A 71 0.85 -0.54 4.98
N ARG A 72 -0.19 0.31 4.92
CA ARG A 72 -0.29 1.34 3.88
C ARG A 72 0.94 2.23 3.87
N GLU A 73 1.42 2.59 5.05
CA GLU A 73 2.61 3.44 5.20
C GLU A 73 3.87 2.75 4.70
N GLU A 74 4.01 1.47 5.00
CA GLU A 74 5.15 0.70 4.50
C GLU A 74 5.11 0.55 2.98
N TYR A 75 3.92 0.37 2.41
CA TYR A 75 3.77 0.31 0.97
C TYR A 75 4.18 1.63 0.32
N SER A 76 3.69 2.75 0.87
CA SER A 76 4.05 4.08 0.36
C SER A 76 5.55 4.32 0.40
N ALA A 77 6.18 3.93 1.50
CA ALA A 77 7.63 4.07 1.64
C ALA A 77 8.38 3.25 0.59
N ARG A 78 7.89 2.06 0.27
CA ARG A 78 8.49 1.25 -0.81
C ARG A 78 8.40 1.94 -2.16
N LEU A 79 7.27 2.55 -2.46
CA LEU A 79 7.10 3.29 -3.71
C LEU A 79 8.06 4.47 -3.78
N MET A 80 8.23 5.18 -2.68
CA MET A 80 9.20 6.27 -2.60
C MET A 80 10.61 5.77 -2.85
N ARG A 81 10.97 4.65 -2.24
CA ARG A 81 12.28 4.04 -2.42
C ARG A 81 12.53 3.65 -3.86
N GLU A 82 11.54 3.04 -4.51
CA GLU A 82 11.65 2.64 -5.92
C GLU A 82 11.83 3.86 -6.82
N ALA A 83 11.04 4.90 -6.58
CA ALA A 83 11.14 6.12 -7.36
C ALA A 83 12.53 6.75 -7.23
N LEU A 84 13.03 6.80 -6.01
CA LEU A 84 14.34 7.37 -5.74
C LEU A 84 15.47 6.59 -6.42
N ALA A 85 15.33 5.27 -6.47
CA ALA A 85 16.36 4.41 -7.03
C ALA A 85 16.55 4.59 -8.55
N VAL A 86 15.48 4.98 -9.26
CA VAL A 86 15.52 5.12 -10.72
C VAL A 86 15.40 6.57 -11.17
N GLY A 87 15.36 7.50 -10.25
CA GLY A 87 15.00 8.88 -10.54
C GLY A 87 16.14 9.79 -11.01
N GLY A 88 17.34 9.28 -11.12
CA GLY A 88 18.47 10.10 -11.49
C GLY A 88 19.23 10.59 -10.26
N ASP A 89 19.67 11.84 -10.27
CA ASP A 89 20.45 12.40 -9.17
C ASP A 89 19.59 12.51 -7.90
N THR A 90 20.01 11.83 -6.85
CA THR A 90 19.25 11.73 -5.60
C THR A 90 19.00 13.11 -4.96
N GLU A 91 20.01 13.95 -4.89
CA GLU A 91 19.86 15.28 -4.31
C GLU A 91 18.85 16.12 -5.06
N MET A 92 18.89 16.06 -6.38
CA MET A 92 17.97 16.80 -7.22
C MET A 92 16.53 16.29 -7.08
N VAL A 93 16.36 14.97 -7.02
CA VAL A 93 15.03 14.38 -6.81
C VAL A 93 14.46 14.88 -5.48
N LEU A 94 15.24 14.80 -4.42
CA LEU A 94 14.80 15.23 -3.10
C LEU A 94 14.51 16.75 -3.06
N SER A 95 15.33 17.54 -3.75
CA SER A 95 15.10 18.97 -3.84
C SER A 95 13.76 19.30 -4.50
N HIS A 96 13.48 18.66 -5.63
CA HIS A 96 12.20 18.86 -6.31
C HIS A 96 11.03 18.38 -5.47
N PHE A 97 11.22 17.29 -4.75
CA PHE A 97 10.19 16.78 -3.85
C PHE A 97 9.85 17.80 -2.77
N LEU A 98 10.87 18.40 -2.16
CA LEU A 98 10.65 19.40 -1.11
C LEU A 98 9.89 20.62 -1.61
N ASP A 99 10.03 20.95 -2.89
CA ASP A 99 9.28 22.05 -3.48
C ASP A 99 7.79 21.74 -3.61
N GLN A 100 7.42 20.47 -3.55
CA GLN A 100 6.04 20.03 -3.79
C GLN A 100 5.26 19.75 -2.51
N ILE A 101 5.93 19.62 -1.38
CA ILE A 101 5.24 19.27 -0.14
C ILE A 101 4.65 20.52 0.51
N ASP A 102 3.56 20.31 1.26
CA ASP A 102 2.89 21.41 1.97
C ASP A 102 3.45 21.59 3.38
N GLY A 103 2.88 22.54 4.13
CA GLY A 103 3.36 22.85 5.46
C GLY A 103 3.24 21.72 6.46
N GLU A 104 2.15 20.95 6.35
CA GLU A 104 1.93 19.82 7.24
C GLU A 104 2.92 18.70 6.96
N GLU A 105 3.17 18.42 5.70
CA GLU A 105 4.16 17.43 5.29
C GLU A 105 5.58 17.87 5.68
N SER A 106 5.88 19.15 5.57
CA SER A 106 7.16 19.71 6.01
C SER A 106 7.38 19.50 7.50
N GLU A 107 6.35 19.74 8.31
CA GLU A 107 6.43 19.50 9.75
C GLU A 107 6.66 18.02 10.07
N ALA A 108 5.95 17.14 9.36
CA ALA A 108 6.13 15.70 9.53
C ALA A 108 7.57 15.30 9.19
N LEU A 109 8.09 15.83 8.09
CA LEU A 109 9.47 15.56 7.69
C LEU A 109 10.47 16.04 8.73
N ARG A 110 10.30 17.25 9.26
CA ARG A 110 11.18 17.75 10.32
C ARG A 110 11.15 16.86 11.55
N SER A 111 9.95 16.43 11.92
CA SER A 111 9.78 15.54 13.09
C SER A 111 10.53 14.24 12.92
N VAL A 112 10.40 13.60 11.74
CA VAL A 112 11.09 12.34 11.48
C VAL A 112 12.59 12.52 11.44
N LEU A 113 13.08 13.57 10.79
CA LEU A 113 14.52 13.85 10.74
C LEU A 113 15.09 14.14 12.12
N SER A 114 14.35 14.83 12.95
CA SER A 114 14.75 15.12 14.32
C SER A 114 14.91 13.83 15.14
N LYS A 115 13.96 12.90 15.01
CA LYS A 115 14.04 11.62 15.67
C LYS A 115 15.22 10.79 15.20
N LEU A 116 15.47 10.83 13.89
CA LEU A 116 16.61 10.12 13.31
C LEU A 116 17.93 10.63 13.88
N ARG A 117 18.08 11.95 13.94
CA ARG A 117 19.30 12.57 14.44
C ARG A 117 19.49 12.33 15.93
N GLY A 118 18.42 12.42 16.70
CA GLY A 118 18.49 12.22 18.15
C GLY A 118 18.57 10.78 18.58
N GLY A 119 18.01 9.87 17.80
CA GLY A 119 17.93 8.46 18.15
C GLY A 119 19.03 7.59 17.59
N ARG A 120 19.90 8.11 16.72
CA ARG A 120 20.96 7.33 16.12
C ARG A 120 22.24 7.42 16.90
N PRO A 121 22.78 6.29 17.34
CA PRO A 121 24.14 6.31 17.88
C PRO A 121 25.09 6.72 16.76
N ALA A 122 26.05 7.45 17.12
CA ALA A 122 27.04 7.94 16.17
C ALA A 122 27.79 6.81 15.49
#